data_2235c567eb31e3a6290ce251911a1995
#
_entry.id   2235c567eb31e3a6290ce251911a1995
#
_cell.length_a   1.000
_cell.length_b   1.000
_cell.length_c   1.000
_cell.angle_alpha   90.00
_cell.angle_beta   90.00
_cell.angle_gamma   90.00
#
_symmetry.space_group_name_H-M   'P 1'
#
loop_
_entity.id
_entity.type
_entity.pdbx_description
1 polymer ?
#
loop_
_entity_poly.entity_id
_entity_poly.type
_entity_poly.pdbx_seq_one_letter_code
_entity_poly.pdbx_strand_id
1 'polypeptide(L)'
;MTGITEDGIEIDREFAASPEAVFAAWTTPESFSRWFGGREVTVPLDGLDYRAEAGRPWSAMMVLPDGNTIDWAGEFLEVDPPSRLVMTLTDRPAVAERAVLTVELTPTAAGTRLVMTQQTPGFTDEQRLGTIAGWQTFLDVLSEIAEG
;
A
#
# COMPACT_ATOMS: atom_id res chain seq x y z
N MET A 1 0.34 -8.35 -14.57
CA MET A 1 -0.74 -9.35 -14.41
C MET A 1 -0.89 -9.70 -12.94
N THR A 2 -2.12 -9.59 -12.42
CA THR A 2 -2.37 -9.89 -11.02
C THR A 2 -2.20 -11.37 -10.72
N GLY A 3 -1.45 -11.70 -9.68
CA GLY A 3 -1.25 -13.09 -9.30
C GLY A 3 -0.06 -13.29 -8.37
N ILE A 4 0.24 -14.57 -8.10
CA ILE A 4 1.37 -14.96 -7.30
C ILE A 4 2.63 -14.91 -8.17
N THR A 5 3.72 -14.36 -7.59
CA THR A 5 5.03 -14.30 -8.23
C THR A 5 6.00 -15.24 -7.52
N GLU A 6 7.22 -15.33 -8.01
CA GLU A 6 8.24 -16.21 -7.44
C GLU A 6 8.50 -15.91 -5.96
N ASP A 7 8.54 -14.62 -5.57
CA ASP A 7 8.87 -14.21 -4.20
C ASP A 7 7.74 -13.46 -3.50
N GLY A 8 6.56 -13.38 -4.11
CA GLY A 8 5.46 -12.66 -3.49
C GLY A 8 4.21 -12.60 -4.35
N ILE A 9 3.67 -11.39 -4.48
CA ILE A 9 2.44 -11.13 -5.25
C ILE A 9 2.63 -9.92 -6.17
N GLU A 10 1.79 -9.88 -7.21
CA GLU A 10 1.72 -8.72 -8.10
C GLU A 10 0.25 -8.37 -8.31
N ILE A 11 -0.06 -7.08 -8.29
CA ILE A 11 -1.38 -6.56 -8.62
C ILE A 11 -1.21 -5.57 -9.76
N ASP A 12 -2.03 -5.75 -10.80
CA ASP A 12 -2.03 -4.92 -12.01
C ASP A 12 -3.45 -4.37 -12.15
N ARG A 13 -3.59 -3.06 -12.03
CA ARG A 13 -4.90 -2.44 -11.95
C ARG A 13 -4.89 -1.04 -12.58
N GLU A 14 -6.01 -0.65 -13.20
CA GLU A 14 -6.15 0.67 -13.81
C GLU A 14 -7.09 1.55 -12.98
N PHE A 15 -6.76 2.84 -12.93
CA PHE A 15 -7.56 3.86 -12.24
C PHE A 15 -7.96 4.96 -13.24
N ALA A 16 -9.18 5.48 -13.08
CA ALA A 16 -9.66 6.63 -13.88
C ALA A 16 -9.23 7.94 -13.22
N ALA A 17 -7.92 8.07 -12.94
CA ALA A 17 -7.32 9.24 -12.33
C ALA A 17 -5.90 9.38 -12.86
N SER A 18 -5.35 10.59 -12.83
CA SER A 18 -3.99 10.83 -13.31
C SER A 18 -2.95 10.15 -12.42
N PRO A 19 -1.74 9.85 -12.95
CA PRO A 19 -0.66 9.33 -12.10
C PRO A 19 -0.37 10.23 -10.91
N GLU A 20 -0.45 11.55 -11.07
CA GLU A 20 -0.25 12.51 -9.98
C GLU A 20 -1.28 12.31 -8.86
N ALA A 21 -2.56 12.12 -9.22
CA ALA A 21 -3.61 11.90 -8.24
C ALA A 21 -3.45 10.56 -7.51
N VAL A 22 -3.11 9.50 -8.25
CA VAL A 22 -2.88 8.18 -7.66
C VAL A 22 -1.65 8.22 -6.75
N PHE A 23 -0.57 8.85 -7.19
CA PHE A 23 0.65 8.97 -6.39
C PHE A 23 0.39 9.78 -5.11
N ALA A 24 -0.36 10.87 -5.21
CA ALA A 24 -0.73 11.68 -4.04
C ALA A 24 -1.54 10.85 -3.03
N ALA A 25 -2.46 9.99 -3.51
CA ALA A 25 -3.23 9.12 -2.62
C ALA A 25 -2.34 8.13 -1.86
N TRP A 26 -1.24 7.69 -2.47
CA TRP A 26 -0.27 6.80 -1.83
C TRP A 26 0.63 7.52 -0.83
N THR A 27 0.91 8.80 -1.04
CA THR A 27 1.99 9.50 -0.32
C THR A 27 1.50 10.59 0.63
N THR A 28 0.21 10.92 0.62
CA THR A 28 -0.36 11.92 1.51
C THR A 28 -0.91 11.23 2.76
N PRO A 29 -0.49 11.64 3.98
CA PRO A 29 -0.95 10.99 5.22
C PRO A 29 -2.47 10.93 5.34
N GLU A 30 -3.16 12.03 5.05
CA GLU A 30 -4.62 12.11 5.16
C GLU A 30 -5.30 11.10 4.23
N SER A 31 -4.77 10.93 3.01
CA SER A 31 -5.31 9.94 2.07
C SER A 31 -4.97 8.53 2.50
N PHE A 32 -3.71 8.28 2.87
CA PHE A 32 -3.26 6.96 3.30
C PHE A 32 -4.08 6.46 4.48
N SER A 33 -4.36 7.33 5.45
CA SER A 33 -5.16 6.96 6.63
C SER A 33 -6.58 6.53 6.26
N ARG A 34 -7.10 6.97 5.13
CA ARG A 34 -8.45 6.67 4.68
C ARG A 34 -8.57 5.35 3.91
N TRP A 35 -7.52 4.95 3.19
CA TRP A 35 -7.63 3.74 2.36
C TRP A 35 -6.84 2.55 2.90
N PHE A 36 -5.80 2.78 3.71
CA PHE A 36 -4.97 1.68 4.20
C PHE A 36 -5.77 0.78 5.14
N GLY A 37 -5.86 -0.50 4.78
CA GLY A 37 -6.66 -1.48 5.52
C GLY A 37 -8.10 -1.61 5.04
N GLY A 38 -8.56 -0.73 4.13
CA GLY A 38 -9.93 -0.79 3.60
C GLY A 38 -10.94 -0.05 4.45
N ARG A 39 -12.23 -0.30 4.19
CA ARG A 39 -13.32 0.46 4.81
C ARG A 39 -13.60 0.09 6.25
N GLU A 40 -13.28 -1.15 6.63
CA GLU A 40 -13.71 -1.70 7.92
C GLU A 40 -12.74 -1.42 9.05
N VAL A 41 -11.60 -0.82 8.74
CA VAL A 41 -10.59 -0.49 9.75
C VAL A 41 -10.43 1.01 9.86
N THR A 42 -9.81 1.45 10.96
CA THR A 42 -9.48 2.85 11.19
C THR A 42 -7.98 2.98 11.37
N VAL A 43 -7.39 3.95 10.66
CA VAL A 43 -5.99 4.31 10.85
C VAL A 43 -5.97 5.76 11.34
N PRO A 44 -5.91 5.99 12.68
CA PRO A 44 -5.97 7.35 13.22
C PRO A 44 -4.77 8.18 12.77
N LEU A 45 -5.03 9.42 12.36
CA LEU A 45 -3.96 10.35 11.98
C LEU A 45 -3.01 10.64 13.12
N ASP A 46 -3.50 10.69 14.35
CA ASP A 46 -2.67 10.94 15.54
C ASP A 46 -1.54 9.93 15.70
N GLY A 47 -1.80 8.67 15.31
CA GLY A 47 -0.81 7.61 15.42
C GLY A 47 -0.05 7.33 14.14
N LEU A 48 -0.21 8.18 13.13
CA LEU A 48 0.38 7.97 11.81
C LEU A 48 1.60 8.86 11.62
N ASP A 49 2.76 8.22 11.40
CA ASP A 49 3.98 8.90 10.99
C ASP A 49 4.25 8.48 9.54
N TYR A 50 3.87 9.33 8.60
CA TYR A 50 3.86 8.96 7.18
C TYR A 50 4.30 10.16 6.32
N ARG A 51 5.62 10.34 6.23
CA ARG A 51 6.20 11.36 5.36
C ARG A 51 6.99 10.65 4.26
N ALA A 52 6.49 10.71 3.03
CA ALA A 52 7.04 9.97 1.90
C ALA A 52 8.30 10.66 1.37
N GLU A 53 9.41 10.42 2.05
CA GLU A 53 10.74 10.90 1.66
C GLU A 53 11.70 9.73 1.74
N ALA A 54 12.55 9.56 0.73
CA ALA A 54 13.50 8.46 0.68
C ALA A 54 14.39 8.44 1.93
N GLY A 55 14.56 7.26 2.52
CA GLY A 55 15.34 7.06 3.73
C GLY A 55 14.58 7.30 5.02
N ARG A 56 13.30 7.70 4.95
CA ARG A 56 12.54 8.04 6.14
C ARG A 56 11.69 6.86 6.61
N PRO A 57 11.66 6.55 7.91
CA PRO A 57 10.77 5.51 8.43
C PRO A 57 9.31 5.98 8.45
N TRP A 58 8.39 5.02 8.41
CA TRP A 58 6.97 5.30 8.57
C TRP A 58 6.36 4.29 9.54
N SER A 59 5.28 4.69 10.20
CA SER A 59 4.54 3.80 11.09
C SER A 59 3.06 4.19 11.12
N ALA A 60 2.22 3.20 11.37
CA ALA A 60 0.78 3.38 11.44
C ALA A 60 0.18 2.38 12.43
N MET A 61 -0.86 2.81 13.14
CA MET A 61 -1.66 1.92 13.96
C MET A 61 -2.99 1.70 13.25
N MET A 62 -3.37 0.45 13.10
CA MET A 62 -4.63 0.09 12.45
C MET A 62 -5.56 -0.51 13.49
N VAL A 63 -6.77 0.04 13.59
CA VAL A 63 -7.79 -0.45 14.54
C VAL A 63 -8.79 -1.32 13.77
N LEU A 64 -8.90 -2.58 14.17
CA LEU A 64 -9.77 -3.55 13.53
C LEU A 64 -11.21 -3.44 14.05
N PRO A 65 -12.20 -4.01 13.35
CA PRO A 65 -13.61 -3.92 13.79
C PRO A 65 -13.87 -4.48 15.18
N ASP A 66 -13.06 -5.44 15.64
CA ASP A 66 -13.21 -6.03 16.98
C ASP A 66 -12.48 -5.25 18.07
N GLY A 67 -11.85 -4.12 17.71
CA GLY A 67 -11.11 -3.28 18.65
C GLY A 67 -9.64 -3.65 18.80
N ASN A 68 -9.20 -4.77 18.25
CA ASN A 68 -7.78 -5.13 18.25
C ASN A 68 -7.01 -4.18 17.32
N THR A 69 -5.71 -4.04 17.56
CA THR A 69 -4.87 -3.16 16.76
C THR A 69 -3.73 -3.92 16.11
N ILE A 70 -3.29 -3.41 14.97
CA ILE A 70 -2.08 -3.87 14.30
C ILE A 70 -1.15 -2.67 14.17
N ASP A 71 0.10 -2.83 14.62
CA ASP A 71 1.11 -1.80 14.43
C ASP A 71 1.89 -2.11 13.16
N TRP A 72 1.89 -1.17 12.24
CA TRP A 72 2.63 -1.27 10.98
C TRP A 72 3.85 -0.37 11.03
N ALA A 73 4.91 -0.80 10.38
CA ALA A 73 6.12 0.01 10.27
C ALA A 73 6.89 -0.35 9.01
N GLY A 74 7.74 0.56 8.59
CA GLY A 74 8.61 0.34 7.44
C GLY A 74 9.46 1.56 7.18
N GLU A 75 9.98 1.64 5.96
CA GLU A 75 10.84 2.73 5.51
C GLU A 75 10.54 3.03 4.05
N PHE A 76 10.62 4.30 3.67
CA PHE A 76 10.57 4.69 2.26
C PHE A 76 11.96 4.51 1.67
N LEU A 77 12.08 3.69 0.63
CA LEU A 77 13.35 3.43 -0.04
C LEU A 77 13.55 4.32 -1.26
N GLU A 78 12.46 4.55 -2.02
CA GLU A 78 12.51 5.37 -3.22
C GLU A 78 11.19 6.11 -3.36
N VAL A 79 11.25 7.42 -3.61
CA VAL A 79 10.06 8.24 -3.84
C VAL A 79 10.32 9.06 -5.10
N ASP A 80 9.75 8.65 -6.22
CA ASP A 80 9.96 9.27 -7.53
C ASP A 80 8.61 9.64 -8.16
N PRO A 81 8.05 10.80 -7.77
CA PRO A 81 6.74 11.21 -8.28
C PRO A 81 6.75 11.51 -9.77
N PRO A 82 5.69 11.17 -10.47
CA PRO A 82 4.50 10.43 -10.03
C PRO A 82 4.55 8.96 -10.42
N SER A 83 5.72 8.40 -10.68
CA SER A 83 5.84 7.12 -11.37
C SER A 83 6.26 5.94 -10.50
N ARG A 84 7.00 6.17 -9.40
CA ARG A 84 7.55 5.04 -8.66
C ARG A 84 7.64 5.32 -7.17
N LEU A 85 7.21 4.33 -6.37
CA LEU A 85 7.31 4.35 -4.91
C LEU A 85 7.79 2.97 -4.47
N VAL A 86 8.87 2.94 -3.68
CA VAL A 86 9.36 1.69 -3.09
C VAL A 86 9.42 1.91 -1.58
N MET A 87 8.79 1.02 -0.84
CA MET A 87 8.78 1.08 0.62
C MET A 87 8.82 -0.31 1.19
N THR A 88 9.19 -0.41 2.46
CA THR A 88 9.11 -1.67 3.19
C THR A 88 7.92 -1.62 4.14
N LEU A 89 7.43 -2.78 4.55
CA LEU A 89 6.36 -2.86 5.53
C LEU A 89 6.46 -4.14 6.35
N THR A 90 5.97 -4.05 7.58
CA THR A 90 5.79 -5.20 8.46
C THR A 90 4.64 -4.90 9.43
N ASP A 91 3.92 -5.94 9.81
CA ASP A 91 2.92 -5.86 10.89
C ASP A 91 3.49 -6.34 12.23
N ARG A 92 4.81 -6.57 12.26
CA ARG A 92 5.54 -6.98 13.46
C ARG A 92 6.79 -6.12 13.62
N PRO A 93 6.64 -4.85 14.08
CA PRO A 93 7.78 -3.91 14.13
C PRO A 93 8.94 -4.38 14.98
N ALA A 94 8.70 -5.23 15.99
CA ALA A 94 9.75 -5.75 16.85
C ALA A 94 10.65 -6.76 16.15
N VAL A 95 10.23 -7.31 15.01
CA VAL A 95 11.02 -8.26 14.20
C VAL A 95 11.73 -7.48 13.11
N ALA A 96 12.98 -7.81 12.84
CA ALA A 96 13.79 -7.09 11.85
C ALA A 96 13.34 -7.32 10.41
N GLU A 97 12.62 -8.42 10.14
CA GLU A 97 12.20 -8.77 8.78
C GLU A 97 11.21 -7.76 8.21
N ARG A 98 11.45 -7.34 6.98
CA ARG A 98 10.59 -6.41 6.26
C ARG A 98 10.31 -6.94 4.86
N ALA A 99 9.09 -6.71 4.37
CA ALA A 99 8.74 -7.01 2.98
C ALA A 99 8.90 -5.76 2.14
N VAL A 100 9.43 -5.90 0.93
CA VAL A 100 9.55 -4.77 0.01
C VAL A 100 8.29 -4.68 -0.83
N LEU A 101 7.72 -3.49 -0.88
CA LEU A 101 6.55 -3.14 -1.68
C LEU A 101 6.97 -2.14 -2.74
N THR A 102 6.71 -2.45 -4.00
CA THR A 102 7.02 -1.56 -5.13
C THR A 102 5.74 -1.18 -5.85
N VAL A 103 5.57 0.10 -6.10
CA VAL A 103 4.42 0.64 -6.85
C VAL A 103 4.96 1.38 -8.06
N GLU A 104 4.50 0.99 -9.25
CA GLU A 104 4.85 1.67 -10.49
C GLU A 104 3.57 2.16 -11.17
N LEU A 105 3.57 3.43 -11.57
CA LEU A 105 2.42 4.08 -12.19
C LEU A 105 2.79 4.53 -13.59
N THR A 106 1.95 4.15 -14.57
CA THR A 106 2.14 4.50 -15.97
C THR A 106 0.87 5.19 -16.47
N PRO A 107 0.97 6.35 -17.15
CA PRO A 107 -0.22 6.98 -17.72
C PRO A 107 -0.83 6.12 -18.81
N THR A 108 -2.17 6.09 -18.87
CA THR A 108 -2.92 5.38 -19.91
C THR A 108 -3.98 6.32 -20.47
N ALA A 109 -4.64 5.90 -21.53
CA ALA A 109 -5.74 6.69 -22.12
C ALA A 109 -6.89 6.91 -21.12
N ALA A 110 -7.13 5.95 -20.22
CA ALA A 110 -8.20 6.03 -19.22
C ALA A 110 -7.75 6.73 -17.93
N GLY A 111 -6.45 6.83 -17.69
CA GLY A 111 -5.90 7.43 -16.48
C GLY A 111 -4.54 6.89 -16.10
N THR A 112 -4.50 5.88 -15.23
CA THR A 112 -3.24 5.33 -14.71
C THR A 112 -3.32 3.82 -14.59
N ARG A 113 -2.26 3.16 -15.03
CA ARG A 113 -2.05 1.74 -14.73
C ARG A 113 -1.10 1.64 -13.54
N LEU A 114 -1.53 0.90 -12.53
CA LEU A 114 -0.71 0.61 -11.35
C LEU A 114 -0.25 -0.84 -11.43
N VAL A 115 1.06 -1.05 -11.27
CA VAL A 115 1.63 -2.38 -11.06
C VAL A 115 2.30 -2.36 -9.71
N MET A 116 1.79 -3.17 -8.78
CA MET A 116 2.29 -3.25 -7.42
C MET A 116 2.80 -4.64 -7.16
N THR A 117 4.00 -4.74 -6.59
CA THR A 117 4.55 -6.02 -6.16
C THR A 117 4.88 -5.95 -4.68
N GLN A 118 4.69 -7.06 -3.99
CA GLN A 118 5.05 -7.18 -2.57
C GLN A 118 5.70 -8.54 -2.33
N GLN A 119 6.81 -8.54 -1.62
CA GLN A 119 7.44 -9.75 -1.16
C GLN A 119 6.59 -10.36 -0.03
N THR A 120 6.48 -11.69 -0.03
CA THR A 120 5.74 -12.41 1.01
C THR A 120 6.57 -13.60 1.51
N PRO A 121 7.69 -13.30 2.22
CA PRO A 121 8.59 -14.37 2.66
C PRO A 121 7.88 -15.32 3.62
N GLY A 122 8.01 -16.63 3.35
CA GLY A 122 7.41 -17.67 4.19
C GLY A 122 5.91 -17.86 4.05
N PHE A 123 5.25 -17.12 3.15
CA PHE A 123 3.80 -17.28 2.93
C PHE A 123 3.50 -18.52 2.11
N THR A 124 2.38 -19.17 2.43
CA THR A 124 1.80 -20.20 1.56
C THR A 124 1.09 -19.54 0.39
N ASP A 125 0.77 -20.30 -0.66
CA ASP A 125 -0.01 -19.75 -1.79
C ASP A 125 -1.38 -19.28 -1.32
N GLU A 126 -2.00 -19.98 -0.38
CA GLU A 126 -3.30 -19.55 0.18
C GLU A 126 -3.17 -18.18 0.85
N GLN A 127 -2.10 -17.98 1.63
CA GLN A 127 -1.85 -16.68 2.28
C GLN A 127 -1.58 -15.59 1.25
N ARG A 128 -0.87 -15.91 0.17
CA ARG A 128 -0.61 -14.96 -0.92
C ARG A 128 -1.90 -14.55 -1.62
N LEU A 129 -2.79 -15.50 -1.88
CA LEU A 129 -4.09 -15.17 -2.48
C LEU A 129 -4.91 -14.29 -1.56
N GLY A 130 -4.87 -14.54 -0.26
CA GLY A 130 -5.52 -13.67 0.73
C GLY A 130 -4.95 -12.27 0.76
N THR A 131 -3.63 -12.15 0.62
CA THR A 131 -2.96 -10.85 0.56
C THR A 131 -3.37 -10.07 -0.68
N ILE A 132 -3.47 -10.73 -1.83
CA ILE A 132 -3.97 -10.09 -3.06
C ILE A 132 -5.39 -9.58 -2.84
N ALA A 133 -6.27 -10.41 -2.30
CA ALA A 133 -7.67 -10.03 -2.05
C ALA A 133 -7.76 -8.84 -1.10
N GLY A 134 -6.95 -8.85 -0.03
CA GLY A 134 -6.90 -7.74 0.92
C GLY A 134 -6.46 -6.43 0.24
N TRP A 135 -5.38 -6.49 -0.53
CA TRP A 135 -4.91 -5.30 -1.24
C TRP A 135 -5.96 -4.76 -2.22
N GLN A 136 -6.71 -5.64 -2.89
CA GLN A 136 -7.76 -5.17 -3.81
C GLN A 136 -8.83 -4.37 -3.06
N THR A 137 -9.20 -4.78 -1.84
CA THR A 137 -10.16 -3.99 -1.05
C THR A 137 -9.59 -2.64 -0.63
N PHE A 138 -8.28 -2.57 -0.32
CA PHE A 138 -7.61 -1.30 0.01
C PHE A 138 -7.60 -0.40 -1.23
N LEU A 139 -7.27 -0.95 -2.38
CA LEU A 139 -7.18 -0.20 -3.63
C LEU A 139 -8.55 0.29 -4.11
N ASP A 140 -9.65 -0.41 -3.75
CA ASP A 140 -11.00 0.08 -4.03
C ASP A 140 -11.24 1.42 -3.35
N VAL A 141 -10.80 1.58 -2.09
CA VAL A 141 -10.94 2.85 -1.37
C VAL A 141 -10.00 3.90 -1.94
N LEU A 142 -8.77 3.52 -2.27
CA LEU A 142 -7.81 4.43 -2.90
C LEU A 142 -8.39 4.97 -4.22
N SER A 143 -9.03 4.10 -5.00
CA SER A 143 -9.67 4.49 -6.26
C SER A 143 -10.71 5.59 -6.03
N GLU A 144 -11.54 5.45 -5.00
CA GLU A 144 -12.55 6.47 -4.68
C GLU A 144 -11.92 7.81 -4.33
N ILE A 145 -10.80 7.79 -3.61
CA ILE A 145 -10.08 9.02 -3.23
C ILE A 145 -9.44 9.66 -4.46
N ALA A 146 -8.74 8.88 -5.27
CA ALA A 146 -7.99 9.40 -6.41
C ALA A 146 -8.92 9.87 -7.54
N GLU A 147 -10.05 9.20 -7.73
CA GLU A 147 -11.01 9.49 -8.80
C GLU A 147 -12.08 10.50 -8.38
N GLY A 148 -12.21 10.77 -7.11
CA GLY A 148 -13.23 11.63 -6.53
C GLY A 148 -13.00 13.13 -6.61
#